data_ba0d3df8f0932f73e7dddc280c85ea3e
#
_entry.id   ba0d3df8f0932f73e7dddc280c85ea3e
#
_cell.length_a   1.000
_cell.length_b   1.000
_cell.length_c   1.000
_cell.angle_alpha   90.00
_cell.angle_beta   90.00
_cell.angle_gamma   90.00
#
_symmetry.space_group_name_H-M   'P 1'
#
loop_
_entity.id
_entity.type
_entity.pdbx_description
1 polymer ?
#
loop_
_entity_poly.entity_id
_entity_poly.type
_entity_poly.pdbx_seq_one_letter_code
_entity_poly.pdbx_strand_id
1 'polypeptide(L)'
;MSKPIIALVCGGFTDEYAISMKSADLYLNNLSNEKYDIYKLVLDNNGWTAFDNRNEPVTINESNFTLKNNGQTLAIDAVVNTIHGTPGEDGKLQGYFDVLGVKYMGCNVLSSSLSFNKGFCNHFLEKQGILVPNSKLVYEIEDVNPQEMIDELGLPCFVKPNDAGSSLGVSKVKKMEELIPAIELAFSVGQRVLVESSVQGLELTCGVVRKNGIVTPVAVTEIQFEAEFFDYEAKYNSTTTQEITPARIDKETYNACMVLSVDIYKKLGCSGFFRADYILHEGELYLIEVNTVPGMSSASLLPQMFSYAKMPIHELLDEEIAELTNRE
;
A
#
# COMPACT_ATOMS: atom_id res chain seq x y z
N MET A 1 14.59 27.63 16.92
CA MET A 1 13.30 26.93 17.01
C MET A 1 13.57 25.51 17.48
N SER A 2 12.68 24.90 18.26
CA SER A 2 12.77 23.49 18.60
C SER A 2 12.60 22.64 17.34
N LYS A 3 13.23 21.47 17.26
CA LYS A 3 13.02 20.54 16.17
C LYS A 3 11.56 20.05 16.17
N PRO A 4 10.98 19.80 15.00
CA PRO A 4 9.68 19.11 14.94
C PRO A 4 9.77 17.70 15.54
N ILE A 5 8.72 17.32 16.26
CA ILE A 5 8.58 15.99 16.87
C ILE A 5 7.83 15.09 15.88
N ILE A 6 8.52 14.07 15.39
CA ILE A 6 8.00 13.13 14.40
C ILE A 6 7.74 11.78 15.07
N ALA A 7 6.49 11.32 14.97
CA ALA A 7 6.14 9.96 15.35
C ALA A 7 6.25 9.03 14.13
N LEU A 8 7.21 8.10 14.14
CA LEU A 8 7.28 7.02 13.19
C LEU A 8 6.44 5.85 13.70
N VAL A 9 5.30 5.63 13.07
CA VAL A 9 4.32 4.62 13.47
C VAL A 9 4.52 3.36 12.66
N CYS A 10 4.63 2.21 13.34
CA CYS A 10 4.87 0.90 12.74
C CYS A 10 4.15 -0.22 13.51
N GLY A 11 4.25 -1.46 13.01
CA GLY A 11 3.56 -2.63 13.58
C GLY A 11 2.28 -2.96 12.80
N GLY A 12 1.13 -2.93 13.44
CA GLY A 12 -0.18 -3.24 12.87
C GLY A 12 -0.75 -4.56 13.37
N PHE A 13 -1.91 -4.95 12.84
CA PHE A 13 -2.68 -6.11 13.32
C PHE A 13 -2.68 -7.29 12.34
N THR A 14 -1.93 -7.18 11.23
CA THR A 14 -1.88 -8.18 10.17
C THR A 14 -0.56 -8.94 10.17
N ASP A 15 -0.47 -9.99 9.37
CA ASP A 15 0.76 -10.76 9.13
C ASP A 15 1.88 -9.91 8.49
N GLU A 16 1.55 -8.68 8.03
CA GLU A 16 2.52 -7.72 7.51
C GLU A 16 3.27 -6.93 8.60
N TYR A 17 3.02 -7.21 9.89
CA TYR A 17 3.71 -6.58 11.03
C TYR A 17 5.23 -6.53 10.85
N ALA A 18 5.84 -7.67 10.48
CA ALA A 18 7.29 -7.75 10.29
C ALA A 18 7.79 -6.88 9.12
N ILE A 19 6.98 -6.70 8.08
CA ILE A 19 7.29 -5.86 6.93
C ILE A 19 7.21 -4.39 7.34
N SER A 20 6.19 -4.01 8.11
CA SER A 20 6.04 -2.69 8.70
C SER A 20 7.26 -2.29 9.54
N MET A 21 7.75 -3.20 10.39
CA MET A 21 8.95 -2.97 11.20
C MET A 21 10.20 -2.74 10.34
N LYS A 22 10.39 -3.53 9.27
CA LYS A 22 11.51 -3.33 8.31
C LYS A 22 11.39 -2.01 7.55
N SER A 23 10.17 -1.62 7.18
CA SER A 23 9.90 -0.32 6.56
C SER A 23 10.27 0.82 7.52
N ALA A 24 9.89 0.71 8.79
CA ALA A 24 10.24 1.68 9.82
C ALA A 24 11.76 1.82 10.00
N ASP A 25 12.50 0.71 9.98
CA ASP A 25 13.96 0.75 10.08
C ASP A 25 14.60 1.50 8.89
N LEU A 26 14.08 1.34 7.67
CA LEU A 26 14.55 2.12 6.52
C LEU A 26 14.24 3.61 6.68
N TYR A 27 13.04 3.96 7.16
CA TYR A 27 12.69 5.36 7.42
C TYR A 27 13.59 5.96 8.51
N LEU A 28 13.85 5.26 9.63
CA LEU A 28 14.74 5.72 10.68
C LEU A 28 16.14 6.01 10.16
N ASN A 29 16.67 5.18 9.26
CA ASN A 29 17.96 5.35 8.64
C ASN A 29 18.04 6.53 7.64
N ASN A 30 16.88 7.03 7.18
CA ASN A 30 16.78 8.13 6.23
C ASN A 30 16.24 9.43 6.84
N LEU A 31 15.73 9.40 8.06
CA LEU A 31 15.29 10.59 8.80
C LEU A 31 16.47 11.18 9.59
N SER A 32 16.69 12.48 9.48
CA SER A 32 17.79 13.16 10.12
C SER A 32 17.48 13.54 11.58
N ASN A 33 18.20 12.96 12.53
CA ASN A 33 18.15 13.37 13.93
C ASN A 33 18.68 14.81 14.17
N GLU A 34 19.35 15.42 13.19
CA GLU A 34 19.74 16.83 13.27
C GLU A 34 18.54 17.76 13.00
N LYS A 35 17.62 17.31 12.15
CA LYS A 35 16.42 18.07 11.74
C LYS A 35 15.21 17.82 12.64
N TYR A 36 15.04 16.58 13.12
CA TYR A 36 13.84 16.09 13.80
C TYR A 36 14.14 15.42 15.13
N ASP A 37 13.20 15.52 16.07
CA ASP A 37 13.15 14.66 17.26
C ASP A 37 12.21 13.50 16.94
N ILE A 38 12.79 12.31 16.71
CA ILE A 38 12.07 11.14 16.17
C ILE A 38 11.73 10.20 17.31
N TYR A 39 10.47 9.78 17.36
CA TYR A 39 9.96 8.76 18.28
C TYR A 39 9.36 7.61 17.49
N LYS A 40 9.81 6.38 17.79
CA LYS A 40 9.25 5.16 17.19
C LYS A 40 8.05 4.70 18.01
N LEU A 41 6.88 4.62 17.39
CA LEU A 41 5.64 4.18 18.01
C LEU A 41 5.22 2.86 17.37
N VAL A 42 5.12 1.82 18.18
CA VAL A 42 4.71 0.49 17.74
C VAL A 42 3.28 0.23 18.20
N LEU A 43 2.42 -0.09 17.25
CA LEU A 43 1.05 -0.52 17.49
C LEU A 43 0.95 -2.03 17.30
N ASP A 44 0.46 -2.74 18.30
CA ASP A 44 0.13 -4.16 18.22
C ASP A 44 -1.20 -4.45 18.95
N ASN A 45 -1.56 -5.73 19.08
CA ASN A 45 -2.79 -6.17 19.76
C ASN A 45 -2.84 -5.82 21.26
N ASN A 46 -1.73 -5.41 21.87
CA ASN A 46 -1.66 -4.95 23.25
C ASN A 46 -1.76 -3.44 23.40
N GLY A 47 -1.84 -2.69 22.29
CA GLY A 47 -1.90 -1.24 22.22
C GLY A 47 -0.59 -0.60 21.75
N TRP A 48 -0.37 0.63 22.19
CA TRP A 48 0.78 1.42 21.75
C TRP A 48 1.97 1.29 22.69
N THR A 49 3.16 1.13 22.12
CA THR A 49 4.44 1.34 22.82
C THR A 49 5.23 2.40 22.07
N ALA A 50 5.97 3.24 22.81
CA ALA A 50 6.73 4.35 22.24
C ALA A 50 8.17 4.36 22.76
N PHE A 51 9.11 4.73 21.88
CA PHE A 51 10.53 4.76 22.15
C PHE A 51 11.14 6.06 21.61
N ASP A 52 12.11 6.62 22.34
CA ASP A 52 12.91 7.75 21.86
C ASP A 52 14.02 7.31 20.86
N ASN A 53 14.80 8.26 20.36
CA ASN A 53 15.88 8.00 19.41
C ASN A 53 17.07 7.17 19.97
N ARG A 54 17.08 6.91 21.30
CA ARG A 54 18.05 6.02 21.96
C ARG A 54 17.43 4.66 22.26
N ASN A 55 16.22 4.43 21.76
CA ASN A 55 15.42 3.25 22.03
C ASN A 55 15.02 3.08 23.52
N GLU A 56 14.97 4.23 24.25
CA GLU A 56 14.46 4.24 25.62
C GLU A 56 12.93 4.40 25.61
N PRO A 57 12.20 3.65 26.47
CA PRO A 57 10.75 3.71 26.48
C PRO A 57 10.23 5.09 26.96
N VAL A 58 9.21 5.60 26.27
CA VAL A 58 8.48 6.79 26.63
C VAL A 58 6.99 6.50 26.77
N THR A 59 6.28 7.27 27.55
CA THR A 59 4.84 7.04 27.72
C THR A 59 4.06 7.79 26.65
N ILE A 60 3.14 7.09 25.98
CA ILE A 60 2.16 7.69 25.08
C ILE A 60 0.83 7.90 25.77
N ASN A 61 0.18 9.03 25.53
CA ASN A 61 -1.21 9.29 25.88
C ASN A 61 -2.06 9.12 24.62
N GLU A 62 -2.77 8.00 24.52
CA GLU A 62 -3.57 7.66 23.36
C GLU A 62 -4.78 8.58 23.16
N SER A 63 -5.33 9.17 24.23
CA SER A 63 -6.53 10.00 24.12
C SER A 63 -6.32 11.32 23.39
N ASN A 64 -5.08 11.79 23.30
CA ASN A 64 -4.70 13.02 22.59
C ASN A 64 -3.40 12.90 21.80
N PHE A 65 -2.89 11.69 21.66
CA PHE A 65 -1.69 11.32 20.90
C PHE A 65 -0.47 12.20 21.22
N THR A 66 -0.17 12.33 22.52
CA THR A 66 1.01 13.05 23.01
C THR A 66 1.96 12.11 23.72
N LEU A 67 3.24 12.47 23.77
CA LEU A 67 4.27 11.71 24.47
C LEU A 67 4.62 12.37 25.80
N LYS A 68 4.99 11.57 26.79
CA LYS A 68 5.54 12.05 28.05
C LYS A 68 6.95 11.50 28.21
N ASN A 69 7.95 12.37 28.11
CA ASN A 69 9.36 12.05 28.26
C ASN A 69 9.99 12.95 29.33
N ASN A 70 10.68 12.35 30.31
CA ASN A 70 11.34 13.08 31.42
C ASN A 70 10.43 14.10 32.13
N GLY A 71 9.15 13.77 32.31
CA GLY A 71 8.16 14.63 32.97
C GLY A 71 7.56 15.72 32.08
N GLN A 72 8.05 15.91 30.86
CA GLN A 72 7.50 16.86 29.88
C GLN A 72 6.49 16.19 28.97
N THR A 73 5.40 16.89 28.68
CA THR A 73 4.43 16.48 27.65
C THR A 73 4.86 17.07 26.31
N LEU A 74 4.98 16.22 25.30
CA LEU A 74 5.42 16.55 23.96
C LEU A 74 4.27 16.35 22.99
N ALA A 75 3.93 17.40 22.25
CA ALA A 75 2.97 17.29 21.14
C ALA A 75 3.68 16.75 19.90
N ILE A 76 3.06 15.82 19.20
CA ILE A 76 3.57 15.30 17.94
C ILE A 76 3.21 16.28 16.82
N ASP A 77 4.21 16.75 16.08
CA ASP A 77 4.03 17.70 14.97
C ASP A 77 3.59 16.99 13.68
N ALA A 78 4.09 15.76 13.43
CA ALA A 78 3.65 14.94 12.31
C ALA A 78 3.88 13.45 12.56
N VAL A 79 3.07 12.62 11.90
CA VAL A 79 3.18 11.16 11.88
C VAL A 79 3.69 10.70 10.52
N VAL A 80 4.64 9.77 10.54
CA VAL A 80 5.04 8.97 9.38
C VAL A 80 4.55 7.54 9.63
N ASN A 81 3.62 7.07 8.80
CA ASN A 81 2.99 5.76 8.95
C ASN A 81 3.64 4.72 8.05
N THR A 82 4.03 3.58 8.63
CA THR A 82 4.57 2.42 7.91
C THR A 82 3.76 1.15 8.14
N ILE A 83 2.58 1.26 8.75
CA ILE A 83 1.72 0.09 8.99
C ILE A 83 1.05 -0.32 7.69
N HIS A 84 1.38 -1.52 7.22
CA HIS A 84 0.72 -2.18 6.10
C HIS A 84 -0.58 -2.85 6.56
N GLY A 85 -1.59 -2.82 5.69
CA GLY A 85 -2.90 -3.35 6.02
C GLY A 85 -3.61 -2.55 7.13
N THR A 86 -4.49 -3.22 7.88
CA THR A 86 -5.23 -2.59 8.98
C THR A 86 -4.34 -2.38 10.22
N PRO A 87 -4.44 -1.23 10.91
CA PRO A 87 -5.29 -0.08 10.68
C PRO A 87 -4.62 1.05 9.86
N GLY A 88 -3.42 0.82 9.32
CA GLY A 88 -2.57 1.87 8.72
C GLY A 88 -2.92 2.20 7.27
N GLU A 89 -3.59 1.30 6.55
CA GLU A 89 -3.85 1.43 5.12
C GLU A 89 -5.34 1.51 4.77
N ASP A 90 -6.23 1.23 5.73
CA ASP A 90 -7.68 1.15 5.52
C ASP A 90 -8.47 2.40 5.98
N GLY A 91 -7.78 3.47 6.36
CA GLY A 91 -8.38 4.73 6.79
C GLY A 91 -8.68 4.83 8.28
N LYS A 92 -8.57 3.75 9.06
CA LYS A 92 -8.89 3.76 10.51
C LYS A 92 -7.91 4.61 11.30
N LEU A 93 -6.61 4.41 11.06
CA LEU A 93 -5.56 5.17 11.74
C LEU A 93 -5.57 6.64 11.30
N GLN A 94 -5.82 6.90 10.03
CA GLN A 94 -6.00 8.25 9.50
C GLN A 94 -7.17 8.96 10.18
N GLY A 95 -8.31 8.28 10.34
CA GLY A 95 -9.48 8.83 11.04
C GLY A 95 -9.22 9.12 12.51
N TYR A 96 -8.42 8.29 13.18
CA TYR A 96 -7.99 8.55 14.56
C TYR A 96 -7.12 9.83 14.61
N PHE A 97 -6.17 10.01 13.71
CA PHE A 97 -5.34 11.22 13.66
C PHE A 97 -6.16 12.47 13.29
N ASP A 98 -7.10 12.36 12.35
CA ASP A 98 -7.97 13.47 11.94
C ASP A 98 -8.82 13.98 13.12
N VAL A 99 -9.41 13.07 13.91
CA VAL A 99 -10.20 13.42 15.11
C VAL A 99 -9.36 14.17 16.15
N LEU A 100 -8.08 13.81 16.26
CA LEU A 100 -7.16 14.43 17.21
C LEU A 100 -6.43 15.67 16.66
N GLY A 101 -6.62 16.01 15.38
CA GLY A 101 -5.93 17.10 14.71
C GLY A 101 -4.43 16.86 14.52
N VAL A 102 -4.00 15.59 14.50
CA VAL A 102 -2.61 15.19 14.29
C VAL A 102 -2.35 15.07 12.80
N LYS A 103 -1.34 15.76 12.30
CA LYS A 103 -0.94 15.68 10.88
C LYS A 103 -0.19 14.38 10.60
N TYR A 104 -0.38 13.81 9.41
CA TYR A 104 0.28 12.57 9.01
C TYR A 104 0.66 12.56 7.53
N MET A 105 1.72 11.87 7.21
CA MET A 105 2.18 11.58 5.85
C MET A 105 1.32 10.50 5.22
N GLY A 106 1.00 10.65 3.94
CA GLY A 106 0.28 9.64 3.17
C GLY A 106 -1.18 10.00 2.89
N CYS A 107 -1.94 9.04 2.43
CA CYS A 107 -3.33 9.20 2.03
C CYS A 107 -4.26 9.50 3.19
N ASN A 108 -5.30 10.30 2.94
CA ASN A 108 -6.36 10.58 3.92
C ASN A 108 -7.33 9.40 4.09
N VAL A 109 -8.32 9.56 4.98
CA VAL A 109 -9.33 8.51 5.27
C VAL A 109 -10.01 7.99 4.00
N LEU A 110 -10.47 8.89 3.13
CA LEU A 110 -11.21 8.51 1.92
C LEU A 110 -10.34 7.72 0.95
N SER A 111 -9.16 8.28 0.63
CA SER A 111 -8.24 7.64 -0.33
C SER A 111 -7.75 6.28 0.19
N SER A 112 -7.42 6.18 1.48
CA SER A 112 -6.99 4.94 2.13
C SER A 112 -8.10 3.89 2.11
N SER A 113 -9.29 4.21 2.59
CA SER A 113 -10.38 3.22 2.64
C SER A 113 -10.88 2.81 1.26
N LEU A 114 -10.89 3.73 0.28
CA LEU A 114 -11.27 3.39 -1.09
C LEU A 114 -10.25 2.49 -1.76
N SER A 115 -8.95 2.83 -1.66
CA SER A 115 -7.87 2.06 -2.29
C SER A 115 -7.68 0.67 -1.66
N PHE A 116 -7.87 0.55 -0.35
CA PHE A 116 -7.76 -0.73 0.35
C PHE A 116 -8.87 -1.71 -0.02
N ASN A 117 -10.06 -1.18 -0.40
CA ASN A 117 -11.19 -1.97 -0.85
C ASN A 117 -11.13 -2.18 -2.37
N LYS A 118 -10.56 -3.31 -2.81
CA LYS A 118 -10.28 -3.60 -4.22
C LYS A 118 -11.49 -3.45 -5.14
N GLY A 119 -12.63 -4.03 -4.76
CA GLY A 119 -13.84 -3.99 -5.58
C GLY A 119 -14.41 -2.58 -5.73
N PHE A 120 -14.46 -1.78 -4.64
CA PHE A 120 -14.91 -0.39 -4.72
C PHE A 120 -13.91 0.50 -5.46
N CYS A 121 -12.62 0.28 -5.25
CA CYS A 121 -11.56 1.00 -5.96
C CYS A 121 -11.65 0.74 -7.48
N ASN A 122 -11.72 -0.53 -7.88
CA ASN A 122 -11.83 -0.93 -9.28
C ASN A 122 -13.09 -0.35 -9.92
N HIS A 123 -14.25 -0.47 -9.26
CA HIS A 123 -15.49 0.10 -9.77
C HIS A 123 -15.43 1.62 -9.93
N PHE A 124 -14.86 2.33 -8.93
CA PHE A 124 -14.68 3.77 -9.03
C PHE A 124 -13.78 4.14 -10.22
N LEU A 125 -12.63 3.47 -10.37
CA LEU A 125 -11.65 3.76 -11.42
C LEU A 125 -12.16 3.36 -12.80
N GLU A 126 -12.91 2.26 -12.93
CA GLU A 126 -13.59 1.86 -14.16
C GLU A 126 -14.54 2.98 -14.67
N LYS A 127 -15.32 3.59 -13.79
CA LYS A 127 -16.18 4.74 -14.14
C LYS A 127 -15.39 6.00 -14.53
N GLN A 128 -14.11 6.05 -14.20
CA GLN A 128 -13.19 7.09 -14.63
C GLN A 128 -12.40 6.74 -15.91
N GLY A 129 -12.75 5.61 -16.55
CA GLY A 129 -12.14 5.16 -17.81
C GLY A 129 -10.83 4.39 -17.64
N ILE A 130 -10.50 3.92 -16.45
CA ILE A 130 -9.34 3.05 -16.20
C ILE A 130 -9.76 1.61 -16.47
N LEU A 131 -8.96 0.87 -17.24
CA LEU A 131 -9.18 -0.54 -17.48
C LEU A 131 -8.85 -1.34 -16.20
N VAL A 132 -9.81 -2.15 -15.79
CA VAL A 132 -9.69 -3.11 -14.68
C VAL A 132 -10.25 -4.46 -15.12
N PRO A 133 -9.86 -5.59 -14.53
CA PRO A 133 -10.50 -6.87 -14.80
C PRO A 133 -11.99 -6.82 -14.47
N ASN A 134 -12.83 -7.47 -15.29
CA ASN A 134 -14.24 -7.67 -14.92
C ASN A 134 -14.30 -8.39 -13.58
N SER A 135 -15.15 -7.91 -12.67
CA SER A 135 -15.19 -8.47 -11.33
C SER A 135 -16.57 -8.42 -10.70
N LYS A 136 -16.79 -9.30 -9.71
CA LYS A 136 -17.98 -9.33 -8.85
C LYS A 136 -17.59 -9.37 -7.39
N LEU A 137 -18.26 -8.53 -6.59
CA LEU A 137 -18.18 -8.59 -5.13
C LEU A 137 -19.20 -9.62 -4.61
N VAL A 138 -18.71 -10.51 -3.77
CA VAL A 138 -19.52 -11.49 -3.04
C VAL A 138 -19.60 -11.04 -1.58
N TYR A 139 -20.84 -10.87 -1.10
CA TYR A 139 -21.14 -10.46 0.28
C TYR A 139 -21.49 -11.66 1.15
N GLU A 140 -22.24 -12.61 0.60
CA GLU A 140 -22.68 -13.84 1.25
C GLU A 140 -22.46 -15.01 0.28
N ILE A 141 -21.94 -16.13 0.78
CA ILE A 141 -21.62 -17.29 -0.08
C ILE A 141 -22.88 -17.95 -0.64
N GLU A 142 -23.98 -17.87 0.10
CA GLU A 142 -25.27 -18.41 -0.27
C GLU A 142 -25.88 -17.74 -1.50
N ASP A 143 -25.46 -16.51 -1.82
CA ASP A 143 -25.92 -15.75 -2.99
C ASP A 143 -25.14 -16.12 -4.27
N VAL A 144 -24.12 -16.97 -4.18
CA VAL A 144 -23.27 -17.32 -5.32
C VAL A 144 -23.90 -18.43 -6.16
N ASN A 145 -24.23 -18.08 -7.40
CA ASN A 145 -24.50 -19.08 -8.45
C ASN A 145 -23.20 -19.32 -9.25
N PRO A 146 -22.52 -20.48 -9.09
CA PRO A 146 -21.24 -20.72 -9.75
C PRO A 146 -21.31 -20.66 -11.28
N GLN A 147 -22.41 -21.15 -11.89
CA GLN A 147 -22.56 -21.13 -13.34
C GLN A 147 -22.66 -19.70 -13.88
N GLU A 148 -23.51 -18.87 -13.28
CA GLU A 148 -23.65 -17.45 -13.68
C GLU A 148 -22.35 -16.65 -13.48
N MET A 149 -21.65 -16.93 -12.39
CA MET A 149 -20.37 -16.29 -12.11
C MET A 149 -19.34 -16.59 -13.21
N ILE A 150 -19.25 -17.86 -13.61
CA ILE A 150 -18.28 -18.29 -14.64
C ILE A 150 -18.73 -17.86 -16.04
N ASP A 151 -20.03 -17.86 -16.34
CA ASP A 151 -20.53 -17.39 -17.63
C ASP A 151 -20.20 -15.90 -17.84
N GLU A 152 -20.15 -15.11 -16.76
CA GLU A 152 -19.83 -13.69 -16.82
C GLU A 152 -18.33 -13.37 -16.76
N LEU A 153 -17.58 -14.06 -15.88
CA LEU A 153 -16.18 -13.75 -15.64
C LEU A 153 -15.21 -14.62 -16.43
N GLY A 154 -15.65 -15.79 -16.89
CA GLY A 154 -14.82 -16.78 -17.58
C GLY A 154 -13.93 -17.58 -16.63
N LEU A 155 -13.21 -18.54 -17.21
CA LEU A 155 -12.17 -19.33 -16.55
C LEU A 155 -10.86 -19.22 -17.37
N PRO A 156 -9.71 -19.16 -16.71
CA PRO A 156 -9.55 -19.08 -15.26
C PRO A 156 -10.00 -17.73 -14.72
N CYS A 157 -10.43 -17.70 -13.43
CA CYS A 157 -10.68 -16.48 -12.68
C CYS A 157 -9.88 -16.46 -11.37
N PHE A 158 -9.76 -15.29 -10.75
CA PHE A 158 -9.14 -15.12 -9.45
C PHE A 158 -10.19 -14.84 -8.39
N VAL A 159 -10.05 -15.51 -7.25
CA VAL A 159 -10.84 -15.28 -6.05
C VAL A 159 -9.92 -14.75 -4.99
N LYS A 160 -10.26 -13.61 -4.39
CA LYS A 160 -9.41 -12.95 -3.39
C LYS A 160 -10.24 -12.22 -2.33
N PRO A 161 -9.74 -12.09 -1.09
CA PRO A 161 -10.34 -11.18 -0.12
C PRO A 161 -10.35 -9.76 -0.71
N ASN A 162 -11.46 -9.05 -0.53
CA ASN A 162 -11.63 -7.71 -1.09
C ASN A 162 -10.77 -6.66 -0.38
N ASP A 163 -10.48 -6.86 0.92
CA ASP A 163 -9.85 -5.93 1.83
C ASP A 163 -8.70 -6.57 2.62
N ALA A 164 -7.82 -7.27 1.91
CA ALA A 164 -6.60 -7.85 2.46
C ALA A 164 -5.39 -7.59 1.55
N GLY A 165 -4.19 -7.64 2.15
CA GLY A 165 -2.90 -7.49 1.48
C GLY A 165 -2.19 -8.83 1.24
N SER A 166 -0.95 -8.74 0.73
CA SER A 166 0.04 -9.83 0.65
C SER A 166 -0.43 -11.13 -0.01
N SER A 167 -1.42 -11.07 -0.89
CA SER A 167 -1.98 -12.26 -1.59
C SER A 167 -2.51 -13.36 -0.66
N LEU A 168 -2.80 -13.07 0.62
CA LEU A 168 -3.42 -14.01 1.54
C LEU A 168 -4.85 -14.34 1.07
N GLY A 169 -5.21 -15.63 1.05
CA GLY A 169 -6.53 -16.10 0.64
C GLY A 169 -6.83 -15.95 -0.85
N VAL A 170 -5.83 -15.67 -1.69
CA VAL A 170 -5.99 -15.59 -3.15
C VAL A 170 -5.93 -16.98 -3.76
N SER A 171 -6.86 -17.28 -4.67
CA SER A 171 -6.92 -18.51 -5.42
C SER A 171 -7.13 -18.27 -6.90
N LYS A 172 -6.42 -19.02 -7.76
CA LYS A 172 -6.68 -19.09 -9.19
C LYS A 172 -7.58 -20.30 -9.48
N VAL A 173 -8.82 -20.03 -9.87
CA VAL A 173 -9.85 -21.01 -10.15
C VAL A 173 -9.79 -21.36 -11.64
N LYS A 174 -9.54 -22.64 -11.95
CA LYS A 174 -9.43 -23.15 -13.33
C LYS A 174 -10.67 -23.97 -13.74
N LYS A 175 -11.47 -24.41 -12.77
CA LYS A 175 -12.66 -25.23 -12.97
C LYS A 175 -13.78 -24.76 -12.02
N MET A 176 -15.02 -24.93 -12.45
CA MET A 176 -16.19 -24.51 -11.68
C MET A 176 -16.22 -25.09 -10.27
N GLU A 177 -15.82 -26.34 -10.09
CA GLU A 177 -15.84 -27.05 -8.82
C GLU A 177 -14.89 -26.41 -7.78
N GLU A 178 -13.91 -25.64 -8.21
CA GLU A 178 -12.92 -24.96 -7.37
C GLU A 178 -13.45 -23.62 -6.84
N LEU A 179 -14.54 -23.06 -7.43
CA LEU A 179 -14.98 -21.69 -7.14
C LEU A 179 -15.46 -21.53 -5.69
N ILE A 180 -16.38 -22.37 -5.23
CA ILE A 180 -16.92 -22.28 -3.86
C ILE A 180 -15.84 -22.48 -2.80
N PRO A 181 -14.99 -23.53 -2.87
CA PRO A 181 -13.86 -23.67 -1.95
C PRO A 181 -12.91 -22.45 -1.92
N ALA A 182 -12.66 -21.83 -3.08
CA ALA A 182 -11.84 -20.62 -3.17
C ALA A 182 -12.51 -19.41 -2.47
N ILE A 183 -13.83 -19.26 -2.65
CA ILE A 183 -14.61 -18.21 -1.97
C ILE A 183 -14.62 -18.43 -0.45
N GLU A 184 -14.81 -19.67 0.03
CA GLU A 184 -14.73 -20.02 1.45
C GLU A 184 -13.36 -19.67 2.05
N LEU A 185 -12.27 -19.99 1.32
CA LEU A 185 -10.91 -19.62 1.74
C LEU A 185 -10.75 -18.11 1.83
N ALA A 186 -11.22 -17.35 0.85
CA ALA A 186 -11.13 -15.90 0.85
C ALA A 186 -11.96 -15.26 1.99
N PHE A 187 -13.14 -15.79 2.31
CA PHE A 187 -13.93 -15.37 3.47
C PHE A 187 -13.28 -15.69 4.81
N SER A 188 -12.39 -16.69 4.90
CA SER A 188 -11.66 -16.96 6.13
C SER A 188 -10.63 -15.84 6.46
N VAL A 189 -10.29 -15.01 5.48
CA VAL A 189 -9.32 -13.91 5.60
C VAL A 189 -10.00 -12.54 5.62
N GLY A 190 -11.05 -12.33 4.82
CA GLY A 190 -11.73 -11.05 4.65
C GLY A 190 -13.23 -11.14 4.87
N GLN A 191 -13.90 -9.99 5.00
CA GLN A 191 -15.35 -9.91 5.17
C GLN A 191 -16.13 -9.94 3.85
N ARG A 192 -15.45 -9.69 2.75
CA ARG A 192 -16.00 -9.69 1.39
C ARG A 192 -15.00 -10.33 0.46
N VAL A 193 -15.52 -10.93 -0.60
CA VAL A 193 -14.68 -11.61 -1.58
C VAL A 193 -14.86 -10.95 -2.94
N LEU A 194 -13.77 -10.73 -3.64
CA LEU A 194 -13.74 -10.27 -5.02
C LEU A 194 -13.42 -11.48 -5.91
N VAL A 195 -14.31 -11.75 -6.88
CA VAL A 195 -14.04 -12.69 -7.98
C VAL A 195 -13.79 -11.88 -9.23
N GLU A 196 -12.67 -12.10 -9.89
CA GLU A 196 -12.30 -11.32 -11.08
C GLU A 196 -11.79 -12.19 -12.23
N SER A 197 -12.06 -11.74 -13.45
CA SER A 197 -11.54 -12.37 -14.67
C SER A 197 -10.00 -12.38 -14.66
N SER A 198 -9.41 -13.48 -15.14
CA SER A 198 -7.96 -13.55 -15.28
C SER A 198 -7.51 -12.78 -16.51
N VAL A 199 -6.75 -11.73 -16.30
CA VAL A 199 -5.99 -11.05 -17.36
C VAL A 199 -4.62 -11.71 -17.47
N GLN A 200 -4.24 -12.12 -18.67
CA GLN A 200 -2.93 -12.74 -18.92
C GLN A 200 -2.00 -11.75 -19.60
N GLY A 201 -0.80 -11.56 -19.07
CA GLY A 201 0.13 -10.60 -19.65
C GLY A 201 1.38 -10.42 -18.81
N LEU A 202 2.09 -9.33 -19.08
CA LEU A 202 3.29 -8.95 -18.35
C LEU A 202 2.91 -8.15 -17.11
N GLU A 203 3.35 -8.56 -15.94
CA GLU A 203 3.14 -7.79 -14.72
C GLU A 203 4.09 -6.60 -14.65
N LEU A 204 3.51 -5.43 -14.45
CA LEU A 204 4.20 -4.15 -14.31
C LEU A 204 3.76 -3.46 -13.02
N THR A 205 4.68 -2.72 -12.43
CA THR A 205 4.36 -1.86 -11.29
C THR A 205 5.01 -0.50 -11.46
N CYS A 206 4.31 0.56 -11.05
CA CYS A 206 4.79 1.93 -11.16
C CYS A 206 4.66 2.67 -9.83
N GLY A 207 5.77 3.25 -9.37
CA GLY A 207 5.82 4.12 -8.22
C GLY A 207 5.43 5.55 -8.56
N VAL A 208 4.72 6.23 -7.65
CA VAL A 208 4.39 7.66 -7.76
C VAL A 208 4.64 8.33 -6.42
N VAL A 209 5.16 9.55 -6.47
CA VAL A 209 5.40 10.41 -5.29
C VAL A 209 5.02 11.85 -5.61
N ARG A 210 4.91 12.67 -4.57
CA ARG A 210 4.95 14.13 -4.74
C ARG A 210 6.40 14.59 -4.56
N LYS A 211 6.90 15.38 -5.50
CA LYS A 211 8.23 15.99 -5.44
C LYS A 211 8.14 17.45 -5.86
N ASN A 212 8.64 18.36 -5.01
CA ASN A 212 8.51 19.82 -5.22
C ASN A 212 7.05 20.25 -5.47
N GLY A 213 6.09 19.67 -4.74
CA GLY A 213 4.64 19.92 -4.92
C GLY A 213 4.03 19.31 -6.18
N ILE A 214 4.82 18.59 -7.00
CA ILE A 214 4.38 18.00 -8.28
C ILE A 214 4.24 16.49 -8.14
N VAL A 215 3.10 15.93 -8.50
CA VAL A 215 2.90 14.47 -8.59
C VAL A 215 3.77 13.91 -9.70
N THR A 216 4.75 13.08 -9.34
CA THR A 216 5.83 12.63 -10.21
C THR A 216 5.89 11.10 -10.23
N PRO A 217 5.84 10.46 -11.41
CA PRO A 217 6.07 9.03 -11.52
C PRO A 217 7.56 8.73 -11.33
N VAL A 218 7.88 7.62 -10.68
CA VAL A 218 9.26 7.27 -10.32
C VAL A 218 9.91 6.41 -11.38
N ALA A 219 9.39 5.22 -11.58
CA ALA A 219 9.83 4.25 -12.58
C ALA A 219 8.77 3.16 -12.75
N VAL A 220 8.87 2.42 -13.86
CA VAL A 220 8.11 1.19 -14.09
C VAL A 220 9.05 0.01 -13.92
N THR A 221 8.64 -0.97 -13.11
CA THR A 221 9.34 -2.24 -12.88
C THR A 221 8.53 -3.37 -13.48
N GLU A 222 9.20 -4.27 -14.16
CA GLU A 222 8.66 -5.54 -14.64
C GLU A 222 8.85 -6.61 -13.56
N ILE A 223 7.80 -7.41 -13.30
CA ILE A 223 7.85 -8.53 -12.37
C ILE A 223 7.75 -9.82 -13.17
N GLN A 224 8.79 -10.65 -13.09
CA GLN A 224 8.83 -11.98 -13.68
C GLN A 224 8.88 -13.04 -12.58
N PHE A 225 8.08 -14.06 -12.72
CA PHE A 225 8.08 -15.23 -11.83
C PHE A 225 7.90 -16.51 -12.66
N GLU A 226 8.48 -17.60 -12.16
CA GLU A 226 8.35 -18.92 -12.81
C GLU A 226 7.03 -19.63 -12.43
N ALA A 227 6.33 -19.15 -11.36
CA ALA A 227 5.06 -19.70 -10.92
C ALA A 227 3.89 -19.24 -11.82
N GLU A 228 2.75 -19.93 -11.77
CA GLU A 228 1.57 -19.57 -12.56
C GLU A 228 0.92 -18.23 -12.15
N PHE A 229 1.24 -17.68 -10.97
CA PHE A 229 0.89 -16.34 -10.51
C PHE A 229 1.73 -15.92 -9.29
N PHE A 230 1.75 -14.61 -9.01
CA PHE A 230 2.55 -14.00 -7.95
C PHE A 230 1.83 -14.08 -6.59
N ASP A 231 1.88 -15.26 -5.96
CA ASP A 231 1.31 -15.53 -4.65
C ASP A 231 2.20 -15.06 -3.48
N TYR A 232 1.76 -15.33 -2.24
CA TYR A 232 2.50 -14.96 -1.03
C TYR A 232 3.90 -15.58 -0.99
N GLU A 233 4.04 -16.87 -1.39
CA GLU A 233 5.34 -17.54 -1.41
C GLU A 233 6.27 -16.96 -2.48
N ALA A 234 5.74 -16.64 -3.66
CA ALA A 234 6.49 -15.98 -4.72
C ALA A 234 6.96 -14.57 -4.32
N LYS A 235 6.14 -13.83 -3.54
CA LYS A 235 6.48 -12.48 -3.04
C LYS A 235 7.62 -12.46 -2.02
N TYR A 236 7.69 -13.43 -1.11
CA TYR A 236 8.57 -13.33 0.07
C TYR A 236 9.60 -14.45 0.21
N ASN A 237 9.37 -15.60 -0.40
CA ASN A 237 10.19 -16.81 -0.21
C ASN A 237 10.81 -17.35 -1.52
N SER A 238 10.40 -16.85 -2.68
CA SER A 238 10.87 -17.37 -3.97
C SER A 238 12.22 -16.75 -4.37
N THR A 239 13.16 -17.60 -4.72
CA THR A 239 14.43 -17.21 -5.38
C THR A 239 14.27 -17.03 -6.90
N THR A 240 13.07 -17.26 -7.43
CA THR A 240 12.77 -17.27 -8.88
C THR A 240 12.04 -16.03 -9.37
N THR A 241 11.61 -15.14 -8.45
CA THR A 241 11.03 -13.85 -8.83
C THR A 241 12.14 -12.87 -9.23
N GLN A 242 12.02 -12.27 -10.41
CA GLN A 242 12.90 -11.21 -10.87
C GLN A 242 12.14 -9.89 -10.97
N GLU A 243 12.67 -8.88 -10.33
CA GLU A 243 12.19 -7.50 -10.36
C GLU A 243 13.15 -6.67 -11.22
N ILE A 244 12.71 -6.20 -12.37
CA ILE A 244 13.55 -5.57 -13.38
C ILE A 244 13.16 -4.10 -13.55
N THR A 245 14.00 -3.19 -13.07
CA THR A 245 13.84 -1.74 -13.19
C THR A 245 14.98 -1.15 -14.05
N PRO A 246 14.69 -0.45 -15.16
CA PRO A 246 13.38 -0.22 -15.77
C PRO A 246 12.81 -1.48 -16.42
N ALA A 247 11.48 -1.53 -16.55
CA ALA A 247 10.77 -2.59 -17.26
C ALA A 247 11.25 -2.69 -18.72
N ARG A 248 11.37 -3.93 -19.24
CA ARG A 248 11.84 -4.22 -20.61
C ARG A 248 10.67 -4.18 -21.62
N ILE A 249 10.01 -3.05 -21.67
CA ILE A 249 8.90 -2.77 -22.59
C ILE A 249 9.29 -1.59 -23.50
N ASP A 250 8.52 -1.37 -24.56
CA ASP A 250 8.75 -0.23 -25.44
C ASP A 250 8.50 1.09 -24.71
N LYS A 251 9.09 2.16 -25.24
CA LYS A 251 9.06 3.49 -24.61
C LYS A 251 7.65 4.10 -24.52
N GLU A 252 6.79 3.79 -25.48
CA GLU A 252 5.43 4.32 -25.53
C GLU A 252 4.61 3.72 -24.40
N THR A 253 4.62 2.39 -24.27
CA THR A 253 3.99 1.64 -23.18
C THR A 253 4.54 2.04 -21.80
N TYR A 254 5.88 2.24 -21.70
CA TYR A 254 6.51 2.70 -20.45
C TYR A 254 5.96 4.06 -20.02
N ASN A 255 5.91 5.02 -20.96
CA ASN A 255 5.39 6.37 -20.69
C ASN A 255 3.88 6.33 -20.39
N ALA A 256 3.11 5.53 -21.10
CA ALA A 256 1.68 5.37 -20.86
C ALA A 256 1.41 4.86 -19.42
N CYS A 257 2.18 3.86 -18.97
CA CYS A 257 2.09 3.36 -17.60
C CYS A 257 2.40 4.45 -16.56
N MET A 258 3.44 5.26 -16.77
CA MET A 258 3.78 6.38 -15.89
C MET A 258 2.67 7.44 -15.83
N VAL A 259 2.12 7.82 -16.98
CA VAL A 259 1.04 8.83 -17.08
C VAL A 259 -0.23 8.30 -16.41
N LEU A 260 -0.59 7.05 -16.68
CA LEU A 260 -1.75 6.37 -16.09
C LEU A 260 -1.64 6.32 -14.55
N SER A 261 -0.47 5.98 -14.02
CA SER A 261 -0.24 5.91 -12.57
C SER A 261 -0.40 7.28 -11.89
N VAL A 262 0.06 8.35 -12.53
CA VAL A 262 -0.16 9.74 -12.06
C VAL A 262 -1.64 10.12 -12.10
N ASP A 263 -2.36 9.70 -13.14
CA ASP A 263 -3.80 9.96 -13.29
C ASP A 263 -4.61 9.24 -12.19
N ILE A 264 -4.31 7.96 -11.94
CA ILE A 264 -4.92 7.17 -10.86
C ILE A 264 -4.65 7.80 -9.48
N TYR A 265 -3.40 8.17 -9.21
CA TYR A 265 -3.01 8.86 -7.97
C TYR A 265 -3.87 10.11 -7.73
N LYS A 266 -4.08 10.93 -8.77
CA LYS A 266 -4.88 12.15 -8.69
C LYS A 266 -6.37 11.86 -8.54
N LYS A 267 -6.91 10.90 -9.30
CA LYS A 267 -8.32 10.50 -9.24
C LYS A 267 -8.72 9.96 -7.87
N LEU A 268 -7.84 9.20 -7.23
CA LEU A 268 -8.04 8.70 -5.88
C LEU A 268 -7.78 9.75 -4.79
N GLY A 269 -7.25 10.93 -5.14
CA GLY A 269 -6.87 11.96 -4.18
C GLY A 269 -5.75 11.53 -3.24
N CYS A 270 -4.81 10.71 -3.75
CA CYS A 270 -3.69 10.20 -2.98
C CYS A 270 -2.68 11.28 -2.62
N SER A 271 -1.93 11.03 -1.54
CA SER A 271 -0.75 11.79 -1.10
C SER A 271 0.31 10.84 -0.55
N GLY A 272 1.55 11.34 -0.42
CA GLY A 272 2.69 10.52 -0.02
C GLY A 272 3.13 9.54 -1.10
N PHE A 273 3.67 8.41 -0.65
CA PHE A 273 4.18 7.35 -1.53
C PHE A 273 3.06 6.43 -1.99
N PHE A 274 3.14 6.03 -3.26
CA PHE A 274 2.09 5.27 -3.91
C PHE A 274 2.68 4.30 -4.93
N ARG A 275 2.04 3.17 -5.13
CA ARG A 275 2.38 2.19 -6.16
C ARG A 275 1.10 1.65 -6.80
N ALA A 276 1.09 1.55 -8.12
CA ALA A 276 0.02 0.92 -8.88
C ALA A 276 0.57 -0.29 -9.63
N ASP A 277 -0.15 -1.41 -9.56
CA ASP A 277 0.24 -2.70 -10.11
C ASP A 277 -0.68 -3.05 -11.29
N TYR A 278 -0.09 -3.44 -12.42
CA TYR A 278 -0.78 -3.64 -13.70
C TYR A 278 -0.46 -4.98 -14.33
N ILE A 279 -1.35 -5.41 -15.23
CA ILE A 279 -1.03 -6.41 -16.23
C ILE A 279 -1.12 -5.75 -17.62
N LEU A 280 -0.03 -5.81 -18.38
CA LEU A 280 0.01 -5.43 -19.79
C LEU A 280 -0.47 -6.60 -20.63
N HIS A 281 -1.65 -6.46 -21.24
CA HIS A 281 -2.30 -7.46 -22.08
C HIS A 281 -2.62 -6.85 -23.45
N GLU A 282 -2.10 -7.41 -24.53
CA GLU A 282 -2.35 -6.95 -25.92
C GLU A 282 -2.18 -5.44 -26.14
N GLY A 283 -1.21 -4.83 -25.45
CA GLY A 283 -0.91 -3.40 -25.52
C GLY A 283 -1.72 -2.50 -24.58
N GLU A 284 -2.68 -3.05 -23.82
CA GLU A 284 -3.52 -2.35 -22.87
C GLU A 284 -3.06 -2.62 -21.43
N LEU A 285 -3.12 -1.59 -20.58
CA LEU A 285 -2.76 -1.66 -19.16
C LEU A 285 -4.00 -1.88 -18.30
N TYR A 286 -4.14 -3.05 -17.72
CA TYR A 286 -5.18 -3.37 -16.75
C TYR A 286 -4.67 -3.13 -15.34
N LEU A 287 -5.29 -2.22 -14.59
CA LEU A 287 -4.97 -2.00 -13.19
C LEU A 287 -5.46 -3.18 -12.35
N ILE A 288 -4.59 -3.74 -11.53
CA ILE A 288 -4.90 -4.86 -10.63
C ILE A 288 -5.14 -4.38 -9.21
N GLU A 289 -4.25 -3.54 -8.69
CA GLU A 289 -4.38 -2.94 -7.36
C GLU A 289 -3.54 -1.67 -7.23
N VAL A 290 -3.84 -0.91 -6.18
CA VAL A 290 -3.03 0.23 -5.74
C VAL A 290 -2.58 0.03 -4.30
N ASN A 291 -1.41 0.56 -3.96
CA ASN A 291 -0.82 0.48 -2.64
C ASN A 291 -0.51 1.89 -2.15
N THR A 292 -1.15 2.30 -1.07
CA THR A 292 -1.03 3.65 -0.47
C THR A 292 -0.05 3.72 0.70
N VAL A 293 0.38 2.56 1.21
CA VAL A 293 1.51 2.41 2.12
C VAL A 293 2.44 1.32 1.55
N PRO A 294 3.11 1.60 0.42
CA PRO A 294 3.95 0.60 -0.24
C PRO A 294 5.12 0.18 0.65
N GLY A 295 5.55 -1.09 0.50
CA GLY A 295 6.70 -1.62 1.22
C GLY A 295 7.95 -0.76 1.02
N MET A 296 8.62 -0.47 2.14
CA MET A 296 9.81 0.39 2.20
C MET A 296 11.01 -0.31 2.86
N SER A 297 11.14 -1.61 2.67
CA SER A 297 12.39 -2.32 3.01
C SER A 297 13.43 -2.18 1.87
N SER A 298 14.68 -2.47 2.14
CA SER A 298 15.74 -2.44 1.11
C SER A 298 15.48 -3.41 -0.06
N ALA A 299 14.65 -4.44 0.16
CA ALA A 299 14.24 -5.41 -0.85
C ALA A 299 12.91 -5.04 -1.53
N SER A 300 12.26 -3.94 -1.13
CA SER A 300 10.97 -3.55 -1.68
C SER A 300 11.12 -2.82 -3.02
N LEU A 301 10.09 -2.92 -3.87
CA LEU A 301 10.06 -2.36 -5.23
C LEU A 301 10.26 -0.83 -5.26
N LEU A 302 9.56 -0.10 -4.40
CA LEU A 302 9.62 1.37 -4.43
C LEU A 302 11.01 1.93 -4.10
N PRO A 303 11.76 1.47 -3.07
CA PRO A 303 13.15 1.85 -2.86
C PRO A 303 14.09 1.52 -4.03
N GLN A 304 13.85 0.41 -4.74
CA GLN A 304 14.61 0.07 -5.95
C GLN A 304 14.31 1.08 -7.08
N MET A 305 13.03 1.46 -7.26
CA MET A 305 12.63 2.49 -8.21
C MET A 305 13.26 3.85 -7.88
N PHE A 306 13.29 4.25 -6.59
CA PHE A 306 13.96 5.48 -6.15
C PHE A 306 15.45 5.46 -6.46
N SER A 307 16.12 4.34 -6.23
CA SER A 307 17.54 4.18 -6.56
C SER A 307 17.78 4.34 -8.06
N TYR A 308 16.97 3.70 -8.91
CA TYR A 308 17.03 3.83 -10.36
C TYR A 308 16.79 5.29 -10.82
N ALA A 309 15.76 5.93 -10.29
CA ALA A 309 15.38 7.30 -10.65
C ALA A 309 16.32 8.37 -10.02
N LYS A 310 17.30 7.96 -9.19
CA LYS A 310 18.20 8.85 -8.44
C LYS A 310 17.43 9.85 -7.57
N MET A 311 16.39 9.36 -6.90
CA MET A 311 15.58 10.11 -5.95
C MET A 311 15.95 9.63 -4.52
N PRO A 312 16.78 10.37 -3.77
CA PRO A 312 17.18 9.97 -2.43
C PRO A 312 15.98 9.97 -1.48
N ILE A 313 15.77 8.87 -0.76
CA ILE A 313 14.62 8.69 0.13
C ILE A 313 14.56 9.77 1.20
N HIS A 314 15.73 10.18 1.75
CA HIS A 314 15.78 11.23 2.77
C HIS A 314 15.28 12.59 2.25
N GLU A 315 15.52 12.93 0.97
CA GLU A 315 15.00 14.18 0.39
C GLU A 315 13.48 14.14 0.27
N LEU A 316 12.93 12.99 -0.19
CA LEU A 316 11.49 12.81 -0.32
C LEU A 316 10.78 12.85 1.03
N LEU A 317 11.36 12.24 2.06
CA LEU A 317 10.82 12.30 3.42
C LEU A 317 10.87 13.71 4.01
N ASP A 318 11.98 14.42 3.78
CA ASP A 318 12.13 15.81 4.23
C ASP A 318 11.09 16.74 3.58
N GLU A 319 10.80 16.55 2.27
CA GLU A 319 9.77 17.32 1.57
C GLU A 319 8.38 17.05 2.17
N GLU A 320 7.99 15.79 2.34
CA GLU A 320 6.69 15.39 2.90
C GLU A 320 6.51 15.91 4.35
N ILE A 321 7.55 15.77 5.18
CA ILE A 321 7.51 16.27 6.57
C ILE A 321 7.46 17.79 6.61
N ALA A 322 8.20 18.48 5.73
CA ALA A 322 8.18 19.93 5.66
C ALA A 322 6.78 20.47 5.30
N GLU A 323 6.08 19.84 4.34
CA GLU A 323 4.70 20.20 4.01
C GLU A 323 3.76 20.07 5.23
N LEU A 324 3.96 19.04 6.07
CA LEU A 324 3.14 18.78 7.24
C LEU A 324 3.47 19.74 8.40
N THR A 325 4.75 20.07 8.60
CA THR A 325 5.24 20.79 9.76
C THR A 325 5.42 22.29 9.52
N ASN A 326 5.33 22.77 8.27
CA ASN A 326 5.33 24.21 7.99
C ASN A 326 4.16 24.85 8.73
N ARG A 327 4.50 25.51 9.84
CA ARG A 327 3.61 26.39 10.56
C ARG A 327 3.55 27.69 9.77
N GLU A 328 2.38 28.06 9.28
CA GLU A 328 2.14 29.44 8.84
C GLU A 328 2.47 30.45 9.93
#